data_692e0d858e8a10c43f5bc91a2b2ed6be
#
_entry.id   692e0d858e8a10c43f5bc91a2b2ed6be
#
_cell.length_a   1.000
_cell.length_b   1.000
_cell.length_c   1.000
_cell.angle_alpha   90.00
_cell.angle_beta   90.00
_cell.angle_gamma   90.00
#
_symmetry.space_group_name_H-M   'P 1'
#
loop_
_entity.id
_entity.type
_entity.pdbx_description
1 polymer ?
#
loop_
_entity_poly.entity_id
_entity_poly.type
_entity_poly.pdbx_seq_one_letter_code
_entity_poly.pdbx_strand_id
1 'polypeptide(L)'
;MAAGTPVAPRPPLRSIPHWLRPGWRRLPGQWPRSAAQGKRVVLRDGSKVVIRQVQPADAPLLADGFARLSPQSRRMRFLARKDQLSAAELRYFTDIDHHDHEALAALDPAGGRGVGIARYVRDAGDAHAAEIAVTIVDDWQGRGLGTELLTRLSARARSEGIHRFTALVADDNRAMAGLLRNMSANLVGRNPGTVEYEVTLMPSGKSTTAPAAGPGRDRVPTPC
;
A
#
# COMPACT_ATOMS: atom_id res chain seq x y z
N MET A 1 51.78 12.01 1.53
CA MET A 1 50.83 11.32 2.45
C MET A 1 49.42 11.75 2.03
N ALA A 2 48.71 10.89 1.30
CA ALA A 2 47.34 11.17 0.86
C ALA A 2 46.36 10.57 1.88
N ALA A 3 45.60 11.42 2.53
CA ALA A 3 44.55 11.02 3.49
C ALA A 3 43.41 10.37 2.74
N GLY A 4 43.19 9.08 2.97
CA GLY A 4 42.05 8.33 2.42
C GLY A 4 40.72 8.84 3.01
N THR A 5 39.81 9.23 2.14
CA THR A 5 38.41 9.60 2.51
C THR A 5 37.73 8.37 3.11
N PRO A 6 37.09 8.46 4.30
CA PRO A 6 36.38 7.35 4.91
C PRO A 6 35.17 6.99 4.05
N VAL A 7 35.14 5.76 3.56
CA VAL A 7 33.96 5.17 2.91
C VAL A 7 32.87 4.98 3.96
N ALA A 8 31.73 5.62 3.78
CA ALA A 8 30.57 5.44 4.64
C ALA A 8 30.14 3.96 4.68
N PRO A 9 29.77 3.40 5.84
CA PRO A 9 29.32 2.02 5.95
C PRO A 9 28.07 1.81 5.11
N ARG A 10 28.08 0.77 4.26
CA ARG A 10 26.90 0.34 3.48
C ARG A 10 25.79 -0.08 4.47
N PRO A 11 24.55 0.39 4.30
CA PRO A 11 23.45 -0.04 5.15
C PRO A 11 23.26 -1.56 5.00
N PRO A 12 22.83 -2.26 6.08
CA PRO A 12 22.57 -3.67 6.03
C PRO A 12 21.50 -4.00 4.97
N LEU A 13 21.68 -5.10 4.23
CA LEU A 13 20.83 -5.51 3.10
C LEU A 13 19.32 -5.62 3.41
N ARG A 14 18.94 -5.66 4.68
CA ARG A 14 17.54 -5.63 5.15
C ARG A 14 16.89 -4.22 5.06
N SER A 15 17.66 -3.15 4.97
CA SER A 15 17.16 -1.77 4.90
C SER A 15 16.96 -1.26 3.47
N ILE A 16 17.27 -2.07 2.44
CA ILE A 16 17.02 -1.69 1.05
C ILE A 16 15.66 -2.28 0.68
N PRO A 17 14.64 -1.44 0.44
CA PRO A 17 13.35 -1.88 -0.05
C PRO A 17 13.53 -2.82 -1.24
N HIS A 18 12.81 -3.97 -1.25
CA HIS A 18 12.99 -5.03 -2.27
C HIS A 18 12.84 -4.50 -3.71
N TRP A 19 12.06 -3.43 -3.93
CA TRP A 19 11.88 -2.79 -5.22
C TRP A 19 13.12 -2.03 -5.74
N LEU A 20 14.16 -1.82 -4.89
CA LEU A 20 15.48 -1.30 -5.28
C LEU A 20 16.49 -2.40 -5.59
N ARG A 21 16.13 -3.69 -5.42
CA ARG A 21 17.07 -4.81 -5.66
C ARG A 21 17.12 -5.14 -7.17
N PRO A 22 18.30 -5.22 -7.81
CA PRO A 22 18.43 -5.70 -9.18
C PRO A 22 18.20 -7.21 -9.22
N GLY A 23 17.31 -7.71 -10.09
CA GLY A 23 17.25 -9.14 -10.38
C GLY A 23 15.90 -9.81 -10.58
N TRP A 24 14.78 -9.11 -10.56
CA TRP A 24 13.49 -9.72 -10.85
C TRP A 24 13.31 -9.99 -12.34
N ARG A 25 13.37 -11.26 -12.73
CA ARG A 25 12.98 -11.74 -14.06
C ARG A 25 11.53 -12.24 -14.00
N ARG A 26 10.68 -11.72 -14.87
CA ARG A 26 9.31 -12.18 -15.05
C ARG A 26 9.24 -13.39 -15.97
N LEU A 27 8.33 -14.31 -15.64
CA LEU A 27 7.75 -15.26 -16.59
C LEU A 27 6.51 -14.61 -17.23
N PRO A 28 6.31 -14.68 -18.56
CA PRO A 28 5.14 -14.15 -19.20
C PRO A 28 3.92 -15.01 -18.86
N GLY A 29 2.98 -14.48 -18.08
CA GLY A 29 1.69 -15.10 -17.74
C GLY A 29 0.54 -14.32 -18.34
N GLN A 30 -0.48 -15.03 -18.77
CA GLN A 30 -1.69 -14.49 -19.41
C GLN A 30 -2.53 -13.67 -18.39
N TRP A 31 -2.94 -12.47 -18.80
CA TRP A 31 -3.69 -11.51 -18.00
C TRP A 31 -5.19 -11.76 -18.01
N PRO A 32 -5.91 -11.71 -16.89
CA PRO A 32 -7.36 -11.67 -16.90
C PRO A 32 -7.88 -10.30 -17.36
N ARG A 33 -8.76 -10.32 -18.37
CA ARG A 33 -9.33 -9.13 -19.04
C ARG A 33 -10.39 -8.34 -18.24
N SER A 34 -10.56 -8.54 -16.94
CA SER A 34 -11.72 -8.02 -16.19
C SER A 34 -11.53 -6.67 -15.48
N ALA A 35 -10.43 -5.95 -15.69
CA ALA A 35 -10.08 -4.76 -14.91
C ALA A 35 -10.47 -3.40 -15.53
N ALA A 36 -11.30 -3.36 -16.58
CA ALA A 36 -11.61 -2.11 -17.31
C ALA A 36 -12.65 -1.20 -16.62
N GLN A 37 -13.31 -1.63 -15.54
CA GLN A 37 -14.34 -0.84 -14.86
C GLN A 37 -13.94 -0.52 -13.43
N GLY A 38 -13.37 0.69 -13.23
CA GLY A 38 -13.08 1.22 -11.91
C GLY A 38 -14.33 1.50 -11.08
N LYS A 39 -14.23 1.39 -9.76
CA LYS A 39 -15.30 1.72 -8.83
C LYS A 39 -15.31 3.22 -8.54
N ARG A 40 -16.44 3.88 -8.75
CA ARG A 40 -16.63 5.29 -8.36
C ARG A 40 -16.75 5.38 -6.84
N VAL A 41 -16.07 6.35 -6.28
CA VAL A 41 -16.02 6.61 -4.83
C VAL A 41 -16.22 8.08 -4.59
N VAL A 42 -17.00 8.41 -3.56
CA VAL A 42 -17.12 9.77 -3.03
C VAL A 42 -16.25 9.85 -1.78
N LEU A 43 -15.32 10.79 -1.75
CA LEU A 43 -14.43 11.03 -0.62
C LEU A 43 -15.14 11.86 0.48
N ARG A 44 -14.48 12.03 1.63
CA ARG A 44 -15.07 12.73 2.78
C ARG A 44 -15.46 14.19 2.50
N ASP A 45 -14.74 14.85 1.60
CA ASP A 45 -14.99 16.23 1.18
C ASP A 45 -15.99 16.35 0.03
N GLY A 46 -16.63 15.24 -0.38
CA GLY A 46 -17.59 15.19 -1.50
C GLY A 46 -16.91 15.03 -2.88
N SER A 47 -15.60 15.11 -2.99
CA SER A 47 -14.91 14.89 -4.26
C SER A 47 -15.07 13.45 -4.73
N LYS A 48 -15.08 13.25 -6.05
CA LYS A 48 -15.32 11.94 -6.67
C LYS A 48 -14.04 11.43 -7.30
N VAL A 49 -13.76 10.14 -7.15
CA VAL A 49 -12.66 9.44 -7.81
C VAL A 49 -13.13 8.12 -8.40
N VAL A 50 -12.41 7.64 -9.41
CA VAL A 50 -12.53 6.27 -9.91
C VAL A 50 -11.30 5.49 -9.46
N ILE A 51 -11.50 4.40 -8.72
CA ILE A 51 -10.41 3.53 -8.27
C ILE A 51 -10.43 2.24 -9.07
N ARG A 52 -9.30 1.87 -9.65
CA ARG A 52 -9.11 0.64 -10.42
C ARG A 52 -7.68 0.11 -10.31
N GLN A 53 -7.48 -1.12 -10.74
CA GLN A 53 -6.14 -1.69 -10.89
C GLN A 53 -5.33 -0.91 -11.92
N VAL A 54 -4.03 -0.78 -11.66
CA VAL A 54 -3.06 -0.18 -12.58
C VAL A 54 -2.86 -1.10 -13.77
N GLN A 55 -2.70 -0.52 -14.95
CA GLN A 55 -2.46 -1.24 -16.21
C GLN A 55 -1.15 -0.75 -16.85
N PRO A 56 -0.52 -1.54 -17.74
CA PRO A 56 0.68 -1.11 -18.47
C PRO A 56 0.50 0.21 -19.23
N ALA A 57 -0.71 0.47 -19.74
CA ALA A 57 -1.08 1.71 -20.44
C ALA A 57 -1.09 2.94 -19.52
N ASP A 58 -1.01 2.79 -18.19
CA ASP A 58 -1.02 3.89 -17.22
C ASP A 58 0.36 4.54 -17.02
N ALA A 59 1.41 4.08 -17.68
CA ALA A 59 2.74 4.69 -17.56
C ALA A 59 2.74 6.22 -17.77
N PRO A 60 2.04 6.80 -18.76
CA PRO A 60 1.94 8.26 -18.91
C PRO A 60 1.18 8.93 -17.75
N LEU A 61 0.10 8.30 -17.24
CA LEU A 61 -0.65 8.83 -16.08
C LEU A 61 0.20 8.82 -14.81
N LEU A 62 1.02 7.80 -14.63
CA LEU A 62 1.94 7.70 -13.50
C LEU A 62 3.05 8.76 -13.59
N ALA A 63 3.60 8.99 -14.77
CA ALA A 63 4.60 10.03 -15.00
C ALA A 63 4.01 11.43 -14.75
N ASP A 64 2.80 11.73 -15.23
CA ASP A 64 2.09 12.98 -14.97
C ASP A 64 1.81 13.16 -13.47
N GLY A 65 1.30 12.12 -12.80
CA GLY A 65 1.07 12.14 -11.37
C GLY A 65 2.34 12.42 -10.56
N PHE A 66 3.45 11.78 -10.92
CA PHE A 66 4.75 12.01 -10.30
C PHE A 66 5.25 13.45 -10.52
N ALA A 67 5.09 14.00 -11.71
CA ALA A 67 5.52 15.38 -12.04
C ALA A 67 4.79 16.43 -11.18
N ARG A 68 3.55 16.13 -10.75
CA ARG A 68 2.73 17.02 -9.89
C ARG A 68 2.99 16.85 -8.38
N LEU A 69 3.82 15.90 -7.97
CA LEU A 69 4.25 15.79 -6.58
C LEU A 69 5.27 16.89 -6.25
N SER A 70 5.13 17.50 -5.08
CA SER A 70 6.15 18.36 -4.51
C SER A 70 7.47 17.60 -4.27
N PRO A 71 8.61 18.29 -4.21
CA PRO A 71 9.90 17.68 -3.85
C PRO A 71 9.81 16.90 -2.51
N GLN A 72 9.04 17.41 -1.55
CA GLN A 72 8.82 16.78 -0.26
C GLN A 72 8.04 15.47 -0.42
N SER A 73 6.93 15.46 -1.15
CA SER A 73 6.13 14.25 -1.39
C SER A 73 6.91 13.18 -2.14
N ARG A 74 7.77 13.58 -3.10
CA ARG A 74 8.70 12.67 -3.79
C ARG A 74 9.71 12.07 -2.80
N ARG A 75 10.34 12.91 -1.95
CA ARG A 75 11.30 12.44 -0.93
C ARG A 75 10.63 11.45 0.04
N MET A 76 9.45 11.79 0.55
CA MET A 76 8.71 10.92 1.46
C MET A 76 8.34 9.56 0.84
N ARG A 77 8.06 9.54 -0.47
CA ARG A 77 7.71 8.30 -1.19
C ARG A 77 8.92 7.43 -1.49
N PHE A 78 10.04 8.03 -1.86
CA PHE A 78 11.23 7.30 -2.34
C PHE A 78 12.35 7.22 -1.30
N LEU A 79 12.19 7.86 -0.16
CA LEU A 79 13.18 7.99 0.92
C LEU A 79 14.52 8.60 0.42
N ALA A 80 14.49 9.21 -0.74
CA ALA A 80 15.60 9.86 -1.39
C ALA A 80 15.09 10.98 -2.32
N ARG A 81 16.00 11.88 -2.71
CA ARG A 81 15.69 12.84 -3.76
C ARG A 81 15.45 12.09 -5.08
N LYS A 82 14.33 12.41 -5.73
CA LYS A 82 13.97 11.85 -7.03
C LYS A 82 13.30 12.92 -7.89
N ASP A 83 13.93 13.22 -9.02
CA ASP A 83 13.47 14.32 -9.90
C ASP A 83 12.53 13.80 -11.00
N GLN A 84 12.72 12.54 -11.45
CA GLN A 84 11.90 11.90 -12.48
C GLN A 84 11.86 10.38 -12.32
N LEU A 85 10.86 9.73 -12.92
CA LEU A 85 10.80 8.28 -13.07
C LEU A 85 11.43 7.87 -14.40
N SER A 86 12.34 6.92 -14.38
CA SER A 86 12.90 6.32 -15.59
C SER A 86 11.89 5.44 -16.31
N ALA A 87 12.10 5.15 -17.60
CA ALA A 87 11.27 4.24 -18.36
C ALA A 87 11.21 2.82 -17.74
N ALA A 88 12.31 2.38 -17.13
CA ALA A 88 12.36 1.09 -16.43
C ALA A 88 11.49 1.09 -15.16
N GLU A 89 11.49 2.17 -14.39
CA GLU A 89 10.63 2.33 -13.22
C GLU A 89 9.16 2.46 -13.60
N LEU A 90 8.83 3.20 -14.64
CA LEU A 90 7.46 3.29 -15.15
C LEU A 90 6.94 1.90 -15.54
N ARG A 91 7.72 1.09 -16.26
CA ARG A 91 7.37 -0.30 -16.55
C ARG A 91 7.21 -1.13 -15.29
N TYR A 92 8.18 -1.07 -14.37
CA TYR A 92 8.11 -1.80 -13.09
C TYR A 92 6.85 -1.45 -12.30
N PHE A 93 6.43 -0.18 -12.33
CA PHE A 93 5.27 0.30 -11.58
C PHE A 93 3.93 0.02 -12.27
N THR A 94 3.89 -0.28 -13.56
CA THR A 94 2.64 -0.44 -14.30
C THR A 94 2.46 -1.82 -14.92
N ASP A 95 3.56 -2.50 -15.26
CA ASP A 95 3.53 -3.86 -15.79
C ASP A 95 3.67 -4.85 -14.63
N ILE A 96 2.56 -5.12 -13.93
CA ILE A 96 2.46 -5.89 -12.67
C ILE A 96 1.56 -7.11 -12.84
N ASP A 97 1.72 -8.13 -11.97
CA ASP A 97 1.01 -9.41 -12.09
C ASP A 97 -0.34 -9.44 -11.36
N HIS A 98 -0.66 -8.44 -10.56
CA HIS A 98 -1.85 -8.36 -9.72
C HIS A 98 -2.01 -9.48 -8.70
N HIS A 99 -0.94 -10.16 -8.38
CA HIS A 99 -0.87 -11.24 -7.38
C HIS A 99 0.21 -10.96 -6.34
N ASP A 100 1.49 -10.99 -6.75
CA ASP A 100 2.63 -10.68 -5.88
C ASP A 100 2.94 -9.18 -5.89
N HIS A 101 2.54 -8.49 -6.95
CA HIS A 101 2.62 -7.05 -7.08
C HIS A 101 1.25 -6.51 -7.52
N GLU A 102 0.53 -5.87 -6.59
CA GLU A 102 -0.75 -5.23 -6.84
C GLU A 102 -0.62 -3.70 -6.72
N ALA A 103 -1.34 -2.98 -7.56
CA ALA A 103 -1.46 -1.53 -7.45
C ALA A 103 -2.85 -1.04 -7.84
N LEU A 104 -3.39 -0.12 -7.05
CA LEU A 104 -4.66 0.56 -7.28
C LEU A 104 -4.41 2.03 -7.57
N ALA A 105 -4.86 2.51 -8.72
CA ALA A 105 -4.84 3.91 -9.10
C ALA A 105 -6.17 4.58 -8.81
N ALA A 106 -6.11 5.81 -8.30
CA ALA A 106 -7.26 6.71 -8.22
C ALA A 106 -7.16 7.76 -9.31
N LEU A 107 -8.23 7.94 -10.05
CA LEU A 107 -8.36 8.87 -11.17
C LEU A 107 -9.42 9.92 -10.85
N ASP A 108 -9.15 11.18 -11.15
CA ASP A 108 -10.17 12.23 -11.19
C ASP A 108 -11.07 12.02 -12.41
N PRO A 109 -12.37 11.76 -12.23
CA PRO A 109 -13.28 11.53 -13.35
C PRO A 109 -13.49 12.76 -14.24
N ALA A 110 -13.25 13.97 -13.74
CA ALA A 110 -13.42 15.20 -14.51
C ALA A 110 -12.30 15.42 -15.53
N GLY A 111 -11.06 15.05 -15.17
CA GLY A 111 -9.89 15.28 -16.02
C GLY A 111 -9.19 14.00 -16.49
N GLY A 112 -9.64 12.83 -16.03
CA GLY A 112 -8.98 11.55 -16.34
C GLY A 112 -7.55 11.43 -15.78
N ARG A 113 -7.13 12.36 -14.90
CA ARG A 113 -5.77 12.42 -14.36
C ARG A 113 -5.60 11.50 -13.15
N GLY A 114 -4.42 10.88 -13.02
CA GLY A 114 -4.06 10.12 -11.84
C GLY A 114 -3.88 11.05 -10.64
N VAL A 115 -4.58 10.79 -9.53
CA VAL A 115 -4.53 11.61 -8.31
C VAL A 115 -4.00 10.86 -7.09
N GLY A 116 -3.86 9.54 -7.19
CA GLY A 116 -3.28 8.73 -6.13
C GLY A 116 -3.02 7.30 -6.59
N ILE A 117 -2.12 6.64 -5.90
CA ILE A 117 -1.79 5.23 -6.11
C ILE A 117 -1.41 4.59 -4.78
N ALA A 118 -1.91 3.39 -4.54
CA ALA A 118 -1.42 2.51 -3.47
C ALA A 118 -1.01 1.18 -4.08
N ARG A 119 0.06 0.57 -3.55
CA ARG A 119 0.56 -0.73 -4.01
C ARG A 119 1.03 -1.58 -2.85
N TYR A 120 1.03 -2.88 -3.07
CA TYR A 120 1.84 -3.80 -2.29
C TYR A 120 2.76 -4.60 -3.19
N VAL A 121 3.86 -5.06 -2.62
CA VAL A 121 4.73 -6.08 -3.21
C VAL A 121 4.98 -7.13 -2.16
N ARG A 122 4.67 -8.38 -2.48
CA ARG A 122 4.84 -9.53 -1.58
C ARG A 122 6.32 -9.69 -1.21
N ASP A 123 6.59 -10.03 0.03
CA ASP A 123 7.93 -10.31 0.51
C ASP A 123 8.42 -11.64 -0.07
N ALA A 124 9.67 -11.68 -0.55
CA ALA A 124 10.24 -12.88 -1.16
C ALA A 124 10.57 -13.98 -0.12
N GLY A 125 10.71 -13.59 1.15
CA GLY A 125 11.01 -14.51 2.27
C GLY A 125 9.79 -14.92 3.09
N ASP A 126 8.65 -14.23 2.91
CA ASP A 126 7.42 -14.52 3.62
C ASP A 126 6.21 -14.29 2.71
N ALA A 127 5.64 -15.38 2.21
CA ALA A 127 4.48 -15.35 1.31
C ALA A 127 3.23 -14.70 1.93
N HIS A 128 3.16 -14.53 3.24
CA HIS A 128 2.05 -13.92 3.96
C HIS A 128 2.29 -12.44 4.30
N ALA A 129 3.43 -11.90 3.94
CA ALA A 129 3.79 -10.50 4.14
C ALA A 129 3.93 -9.75 2.81
N ALA A 130 3.65 -8.43 2.84
CA ALA A 130 3.92 -7.56 1.70
C ALA A 130 4.31 -6.15 2.17
N GLU A 131 5.21 -5.50 1.45
CA GLU A 131 5.53 -4.10 1.67
C GLU A 131 4.52 -3.20 0.95
N ILE A 132 4.01 -2.18 1.64
CA ILE A 132 3.07 -1.23 1.07
C ILE A 132 3.69 0.13 0.82
N ALA A 133 3.15 0.82 -0.19
CA ALA A 133 3.45 2.21 -0.45
C ALA A 133 2.23 2.95 -0.98
N VAL A 134 2.04 4.19 -0.51
CA VAL A 134 0.95 5.07 -0.93
C VAL A 134 1.53 6.40 -1.38
N THR A 135 0.96 6.95 -2.46
CA THR A 135 1.29 8.28 -2.95
C THR A 135 0.01 8.98 -3.38
N ILE A 136 -0.22 10.16 -2.86
CA ILE A 136 -1.35 11.03 -3.23
C ILE A 136 -0.77 12.36 -3.73
N VAL A 137 -1.25 12.82 -4.88
CA VAL A 137 -0.88 14.16 -5.40
C VAL A 137 -1.27 15.22 -4.37
N ASP A 138 -0.41 16.23 -4.18
CA ASP A 138 -0.51 17.16 -3.05
C ASP A 138 -1.89 17.80 -2.91
N ASP A 139 -2.49 18.25 -4.01
CA ASP A 139 -3.83 18.85 -4.05
C ASP A 139 -4.97 17.89 -3.65
N TRP A 140 -4.70 16.59 -3.59
CA TRP A 140 -5.67 15.56 -3.24
C TRP A 140 -5.43 14.93 -1.86
N GLN A 141 -4.43 15.42 -1.13
CA GLN A 141 -4.17 15.01 0.23
C GLN A 141 -5.22 15.53 1.21
N GLY A 142 -5.35 14.90 2.37
CA GLY A 142 -6.31 15.31 3.40
C GLY A 142 -7.79 14.97 3.13
N ARG A 143 -8.15 14.49 1.93
CA ARG A 143 -9.54 14.19 1.50
C ARG A 143 -10.02 12.78 1.85
N GLY A 144 -9.19 11.95 2.50
CA GLY A 144 -9.51 10.56 2.84
C GLY A 144 -9.12 9.54 1.75
N LEU A 145 -8.55 9.98 0.62
CA LEU A 145 -8.19 9.11 -0.51
C LEU A 145 -7.18 8.03 -0.11
N GLY A 146 -6.17 8.35 0.70
CA GLY A 146 -5.19 7.37 1.17
C GLY A 146 -5.83 6.24 1.99
N THR A 147 -6.78 6.57 2.86
CA THR A 147 -7.55 5.57 3.64
C THR A 147 -8.34 4.65 2.71
N GLU A 148 -9.05 5.22 1.73
CA GLU A 148 -9.86 4.45 0.78
C GLU A 148 -9.02 3.49 -0.06
N LEU A 149 -7.88 3.97 -0.56
CA LEU A 149 -6.94 3.14 -1.33
C LEU A 149 -6.38 2.00 -0.47
N LEU A 150 -5.93 2.28 0.77
CA LEU A 150 -5.39 1.26 1.67
C LEU A 150 -6.44 0.24 2.10
N THR A 151 -7.69 0.66 2.34
CA THR A 151 -8.80 -0.25 2.66
C THR A 151 -9.02 -1.27 1.54
N ARG A 152 -9.05 -0.80 0.29
CA ARG A 152 -9.21 -1.67 -0.89
C ARG A 152 -8.00 -2.55 -1.12
N LEU A 153 -6.81 -1.98 -0.99
CA LEU A 153 -5.56 -2.73 -1.14
C LEU A 153 -5.46 -3.85 -0.10
N SER A 154 -5.86 -3.57 1.15
CA SER A 154 -5.91 -4.57 2.22
C SER A 154 -6.91 -5.68 1.93
N ALA A 155 -8.08 -5.37 1.38
CA ALA A 155 -9.05 -6.38 0.97
C ALA A 155 -8.47 -7.27 -0.15
N ARG A 156 -7.79 -6.67 -1.12
CA ARG A 156 -7.13 -7.37 -2.21
C ARG A 156 -6.00 -8.26 -1.71
N ALA A 157 -5.14 -7.75 -0.83
CA ALA A 157 -4.05 -8.50 -0.23
C ALA A 157 -4.55 -9.75 0.52
N ARG A 158 -5.62 -9.61 1.31
CA ARG A 158 -6.24 -10.75 2.00
C ARG A 158 -6.74 -11.83 1.04
N SER A 159 -7.34 -11.44 -0.10
CA SER A 159 -7.78 -12.42 -1.11
C SER A 159 -6.62 -13.16 -1.77
N GLU A 160 -5.41 -12.61 -1.72
CA GLU A 160 -4.16 -13.23 -2.19
C GLU A 160 -3.38 -13.95 -1.06
N GLY A 161 -3.98 -14.12 0.13
CA GLY A 161 -3.35 -14.81 1.26
C GLY A 161 -2.28 -14.00 1.99
N ILE A 162 -2.23 -12.68 1.79
CA ILE A 162 -1.35 -11.78 2.54
C ILE A 162 -2.08 -11.38 3.83
N HIS A 163 -1.43 -11.60 4.98
CA HIS A 163 -1.99 -11.35 6.30
C HIS A 163 -1.28 -10.22 7.04
N ARG A 164 -0.18 -9.71 6.49
CA ARG A 164 0.65 -8.69 7.11
C ARG A 164 1.16 -7.69 6.07
N PHE A 165 1.06 -6.41 6.39
CA PHE A 165 1.74 -5.36 5.66
C PHE A 165 2.93 -4.83 6.46
N THR A 166 4.02 -4.52 5.77
CA THR A 166 5.13 -3.72 6.27
C THR A 166 5.20 -2.40 5.53
N ALA A 167 5.67 -1.36 6.20
CA ALA A 167 5.86 -0.05 5.57
C ALA A 167 7.12 0.62 6.13
N LEU A 168 8.05 0.99 5.25
CA LEU A 168 9.19 1.83 5.59
C LEU A 168 8.83 3.29 5.27
N VAL A 169 8.86 4.16 6.27
CA VAL A 169 8.32 5.52 6.21
C VAL A 169 9.37 6.52 6.68
N ALA A 170 9.52 7.67 6.01
CA ALA A 170 10.33 8.76 6.52
C ALA A 170 9.81 9.20 7.90
N ASP A 171 10.69 9.43 8.85
CA ASP A 171 10.34 9.70 10.26
C ASP A 171 9.52 10.98 10.43
N ASP A 172 9.63 11.93 9.50
CA ASP A 172 8.86 13.17 9.43
C ASP A 172 7.57 13.06 8.60
N ASN A 173 7.22 11.88 8.04
CA ASN A 173 6.01 11.67 7.24
C ASN A 173 4.77 11.44 8.12
N ARG A 174 4.27 12.56 8.70
CA ARG A 174 3.09 12.53 9.58
C ARG A 174 1.82 12.02 8.89
N ALA A 175 1.68 12.26 7.58
CA ALA A 175 0.52 11.82 6.82
C ALA A 175 0.46 10.28 6.74
N MET A 176 1.56 9.63 6.35
CA MET A 176 1.62 8.16 6.28
C MET A 176 1.52 7.54 7.67
N ALA A 177 2.20 8.10 8.68
CA ALA A 177 2.08 7.65 10.07
C ALA A 177 0.62 7.73 10.57
N GLY A 178 -0.14 8.75 10.17
CA GLY A 178 -1.57 8.88 10.46
C GLY A 178 -2.40 7.77 9.81
N LEU A 179 -2.16 7.47 8.53
CA LEU A 179 -2.83 6.38 7.82
C LEU A 179 -2.55 5.02 8.49
N LEU A 180 -1.30 4.76 8.85
CA LEU A 180 -0.89 3.50 9.49
C LEU A 180 -1.49 3.35 10.90
N ARG A 181 -1.57 4.44 11.70
CA ARG A 181 -2.28 4.41 12.99
C ARG A 181 -3.77 4.03 12.82
N ASN A 182 -4.44 4.55 11.80
CA ASN A 182 -5.82 4.18 11.52
C ASN A 182 -5.99 2.70 11.12
N MET A 183 -4.91 2.05 10.69
CA MET A 183 -4.86 0.61 10.42
C MET A 183 -4.37 -0.20 11.62
N SER A 184 -4.23 0.41 12.80
CA SER A 184 -3.69 -0.21 14.01
C SER A 184 -2.27 -0.77 13.82
N ALA A 185 -1.44 -0.04 13.06
CA ALA A 185 -0.05 -0.43 12.82
C ALA A 185 0.79 -0.38 14.10
N ASN A 186 1.64 -1.37 14.27
CA ASN A 186 2.68 -1.40 15.28
C ASN A 186 3.98 -0.82 14.71
N LEU A 187 4.69 -0.05 15.53
CA LEU A 187 6.05 0.39 15.20
C LEU A 187 7.01 -0.73 15.56
N VAL A 188 7.74 -1.25 14.56
CA VAL A 188 8.63 -2.42 14.74
C VAL A 188 10.11 -2.07 14.60
N GLY A 189 10.46 -0.91 14.05
CA GLY A 189 11.84 -0.48 13.90
C GLY A 189 12.01 1.02 13.73
N ARG A 190 13.17 1.52 14.14
CA ARG A 190 13.62 2.90 13.89
C ARG A 190 15.06 2.88 13.39
N ASN A 191 15.31 3.60 12.30
CA ASN A 191 16.63 3.88 11.77
C ASN A 191 16.78 5.39 11.57
N PRO A 192 17.98 5.94 11.46
CA PRO A 192 18.15 7.36 11.15
C PRO A 192 17.35 7.77 9.91
N GLY A 193 16.39 8.68 10.09
CA GLY A 193 15.54 9.23 9.04
C GLY A 193 14.37 8.34 8.60
N THR A 194 14.21 7.12 9.14
CA THR A 194 13.11 6.22 8.76
C THR A 194 12.53 5.45 9.95
N VAL A 195 11.27 5.08 9.82
CA VAL A 195 10.51 4.28 10.79
C VAL A 195 9.85 3.12 10.07
N GLU A 196 9.92 1.93 10.64
CA GLU A 196 9.28 0.73 10.10
C GLU A 196 8.02 0.40 10.89
N TYR A 197 6.94 0.17 10.16
CA TYR A 197 5.64 -0.21 10.71
C TYR A 197 5.21 -1.58 10.19
N GLU A 198 4.44 -2.27 11.01
CA GLU A 198 3.76 -3.51 10.66
C GLU A 198 2.27 -3.40 10.95
N VAL A 199 1.44 -3.87 10.00
CA VAL A 199 -0.02 -3.93 10.10
C VAL A 199 -0.47 -5.37 9.93
N THR A 200 -1.16 -5.93 10.92
CA THR A 200 -1.83 -7.21 10.77
C THR A 200 -3.15 -7.01 10.03
N LEU A 201 -3.33 -7.71 8.91
CA LEU A 201 -4.56 -7.72 8.15
C LEU A 201 -5.50 -8.78 8.72
N MET A 202 -6.36 -8.40 9.69
CA MET A 202 -7.34 -9.30 10.27
C MET A 202 -8.21 -9.94 9.17
N PRO A 203 -8.50 -11.24 9.24
CA PRO A 203 -9.45 -11.87 8.33
C PRO A 203 -10.78 -11.13 8.42
N SER A 204 -11.46 -10.93 7.26
CA SER A 204 -12.80 -10.36 7.26
C SER A 204 -13.70 -11.30 8.03
N GLY A 205 -13.95 -11.00 9.32
CA GLY A 205 -14.81 -11.80 10.17
C GLY A 205 -16.20 -11.86 9.55
N LYS A 206 -16.64 -13.07 9.15
CA LYS A 206 -18.05 -13.38 9.21
C LYS A 206 -18.43 -13.17 10.66
N SER A 207 -19.37 -12.25 10.94
CA SER A 207 -20.01 -12.14 12.24
C SER A 207 -20.53 -13.52 12.59
N THR A 208 -19.79 -14.26 13.41
CA THR A 208 -20.32 -15.45 14.04
C THR A 208 -21.25 -14.92 15.12
N THR A 209 -22.54 -14.82 14.78
CA THR A 209 -23.62 -14.69 15.75
C THR A 209 -23.43 -15.82 16.75
N ALA A 210 -23.04 -15.47 17.97
CA ALA A 210 -22.99 -16.44 19.06
C ALA A 210 -24.37 -17.11 19.15
N PRO A 211 -24.43 -18.46 19.30
CA PRO A 211 -25.71 -19.10 19.51
C PRO A 211 -26.31 -18.60 20.83
N ALA A 212 -27.53 -18.04 20.72
CA ALA A 212 -28.33 -17.63 21.88
C ALA A 212 -28.40 -18.80 22.87
N ALA A 213 -27.94 -18.56 24.09
CA ALA A 213 -28.16 -19.48 25.20
C ALA A 213 -29.67 -19.71 25.35
N GLY A 214 -30.11 -20.93 25.11
CA GLY A 214 -31.50 -21.35 25.28
C GLY A 214 -31.92 -21.19 26.75
N PRO A 215 -33.21 -20.92 27.01
CA PRO A 215 -33.70 -20.70 28.35
C PRO A 215 -33.59 -21.97 29.18
N GLY A 216 -32.98 -21.85 30.35
CA GLY A 216 -32.86 -22.92 31.35
C GLY A 216 -34.22 -23.50 31.70
N ARG A 217 -34.34 -24.82 31.63
CA ARG A 217 -35.52 -25.55 32.13
C ARG A 217 -35.49 -25.51 33.65
N ASP A 218 -36.49 -24.85 34.23
CA ASP A 218 -36.81 -24.89 35.63
C ASP A 218 -37.05 -26.37 36.07
N ARG A 219 -36.26 -26.84 37.00
CA ARG A 219 -36.56 -28.09 37.72
C ARG A 219 -37.52 -27.75 38.86
N VAL A 220 -38.73 -28.25 38.74
CA VAL A 220 -39.73 -28.30 39.81
C VAL A 220 -39.26 -29.27 40.88
N PRO A 221 -39.22 -28.90 42.15
CA PRO A 221 -39.02 -29.89 43.25
C PRO A 221 -40.31 -30.60 43.55
N THR A 222 -40.27 -31.93 43.61
CA THR A 222 -41.35 -32.80 44.07
C THR A 222 -41.37 -32.82 45.58
N PRO A 223 -42.51 -32.68 46.25
CA PRO A 223 -42.64 -32.83 47.70
C PRO A 223 -42.81 -34.31 48.11
N CYS A 224 -42.18 -34.69 49.21
CA CYS A 224 -42.57 -35.76 50.08
C CYS A 224 -42.53 -35.31 51.51
#